data_fbefb68ebc90b5159b77870a76d830b3
#
_entry.id   fbefb68ebc90b5159b77870a76d830b3
#
_cell.length_a   1.000
_cell.length_b   1.000
_cell.length_c   1.000
_cell.angle_alpha   90.00
_cell.angle_beta   90.00
_cell.angle_gamma   90.00
#
_symmetry.space_group_name_H-M   'P 1'
#
loop_
_entity.id
_entity.type
_entity.pdbx_description
1 polymer ?
#
loop_
_entity_poly.entity_id
_entity_poly.type
_entity_poly.pdbx_seq_one_letter_code
_entity_poly.pdbx_strand_id
1 'polypeptide(L)'
;MYLLLCLFSSAMAVLALSSWAAKQGSGFAVDELTGQLTGIGDYRRAVVQAGAAAIGILVAILLSNIDYRSLVNVWPVHVVLTWGLVLPTLVIRNVTIGPLTIGYNAGDTDNYSWYKLGGFTFQPTELAKISFILTFAMHLNNVRSHLNEPKELGKLLLHLFVPIGIIHIQGDDGTAIIYGIIGCCMLFAAGLSWKYIIGAFAALAAAAAAAFAFFSDKIGKGYQWYRILAVIDPNNETGWAPSETVWKNIIYQQQRGEIAIGSGGIFGNGFFGGRYYSVPNAHNDFIFSWIGNAAGFVGCCVVLGVLLAIIIKTFATGACSEDMLGSFICAGIGGAFMAQIFVNVGMNLRLLPVIGVTLPFYSAGGSSVLMLYICVGLVLSVYMHNTKKLFG
;
A
#
# COMPACT_ATOMS: atom_id res chain seq x y z
N MET A 1 -0.93 11.57 -20.74
CA MET A 1 -2.17 11.09 -20.09
C MET A 1 -1.90 10.33 -18.77
N TYR A 2 -0.97 9.33 -18.72
CA TYR A 2 -0.67 8.58 -17.49
C TYR A 2 -0.25 9.50 -16.33
N LEU A 3 0.76 10.35 -16.54
CA LEU A 3 1.22 11.30 -15.52
C LEU A 3 0.11 12.27 -15.09
N LEU A 4 -0.78 12.69 -16.00
CA LEU A 4 -1.90 13.56 -15.67
C LEU A 4 -2.91 12.90 -14.71
N LEU A 5 -3.15 11.59 -14.85
CA LEU A 5 -3.99 10.85 -13.90
C LEU A 5 -3.36 10.78 -12.51
N CYS A 6 -2.03 10.57 -12.44
CA CYS A 6 -1.31 10.59 -11.17
C CYS A 6 -1.31 11.98 -10.53
N LEU A 7 -1.14 13.03 -11.32
CA LEU A 7 -1.24 14.43 -10.89
C LEU A 7 -2.63 14.74 -10.33
N PHE A 8 -3.68 14.35 -11.05
CA PHE A 8 -5.05 14.55 -10.60
C PHE A 8 -5.31 13.81 -9.27
N SER A 9 -4.87 12.55 -9.14
CA SER A 9 -4.97 11.80 -7.89
C SER A 9 -4.28 12.52 -6.73
N SER A 10 -3.06 13.01 -6.94
CA SER A 10 -2.32 13.74 -5.90
C SER A 10 -2.97 15.09 -5.54
N ALA A 11 -3.53 15.81 -6.51
CA ALA A 11 -4.26 17.04 -6.24
C ALA A 11 -5.54 16.79 -5.41
N MET A 12 -6.28 15.73 -5.75
CA MET A 12 -7.44 15.31 -4.99
C MET A 12 -7.07 14.83 -3.59
N ALA A 13 -5.91 14.18 -3.43
CA ALA A 13 -5.39 13.80 -2.11
C ALA A 13 -5.08 15.02 -1.23
N VAL A 14 -4.41 16.02 -1.78
CA VAL A 14 -4.13 17.28 -1.06
C VAL A 14 -5.42 17.98 -0.66
N LEU A 15 -6.44 18.01 -1.54
CA LEU A 15 -7.76 18.54 -1.21
C LEU A 15 -8.42 17.75 -0.07
N ALA A 16 -8.42 16.42 -0.14
CA ALA A 16 -9.01 15.55 0.88
C ALA A 16 -8.30 15.72 2.23
N LEU A 17 -6.97 15.75 2.26
CA LEU A 17 -6.18 15.94 3.48
C LEU A 17 -6.34 17.35 4.05
N SER A 18 -6.46 18.38 3.20
CA SER A 18 -6.72 19.76 3.64
C SER A 18 -8.11 19.87 4.27
N SER A 19 -9.11 19.25 3.66
CA SER A 19 -10.47 19.23 4.21
C SER A 19 -10.56 18.46 5.52
N TRP A 20 -9.84 17.34 5.63
CA TRP A 20 -9.74 16.58 6.87
C TRP A 20 -9.08 17.41 7.99
N ALA A 21 -7.96 18.09 7.68
CA ALA A 21 -7.27 18.96 8.62
C ALA A 21 -8.14 20.11 9.11
N ALA A 22 -8.89 20.75 8.21
CA ALA A 22 -9.84 21.82 8.55
C ALA A 22 -10.92 21.34 9.53
N LYS A 23 -11.38 20.09 9.41
CA LYS A 23 -12.40 19.52 10.30
C LYS A 23 -11.85 19.12 11.66
N GLN A 24 -10.61 18.68 11.74
CA GLN A 24 -9.93 18.38 13.01
C GLN A 24 -9.73 19.67 13.84
N GLY A 25 -9.45 20.81 13.19
CA GLY A 25 -9.33 22.11 13.84
C GLY A 25 -10.65 22.80 14.19
N SER A 26 -11.78 22.35 13.65
CA SER A 26 -13.11 22.96 13.89
C SER A 26 -13.81 22.49 15.18
N GLY A 27 -13.19 21.63 15.95
CA GLY A 27 -13.53 21.51 17.35
C GLY A 27 -13.09 22.80 18.06
N PHE A 28 -13.97 23.82 18.10
CA PHE A 28 -13.80 25.06 18.85
C PHE A 28 -13.60 24.74 20.34
N ALA A 29 -12.43 24.34 20.73
CA ALA A 29 -11.97 24.49 22.08
C ALA A 29 -11.30 25.88 22.14
N VAL A 30 -12.06 26.87 22.53
CA VAL A 30 -11.48 28.06 23.16
C VAL A 30 -10.84 27.53 24.43
N ASP A 31 -9.53 27.58 24.51
CA ASP A 31 -8.83 27.34 25.77
C ASP A 31 -9.40 28.35 26.77
N GLU A 32 -10.20 27.87 27.74
CA GLU A 32 -10.86 28.71 28.75
C GLU A 32 -9.85 29.51 29.58
N LEU A 33 -8.57 29.13 29.58
CA LEU A 33 -7.49 29.78 30.31
C LEU A 33 -6.78 30.88 29.51
N THR A 34 -6.69 30.78 28.21
CA THR A 34 -5.91 31.73 27.40
C THR A 34 -6.72 32.56 26.42
N GLY A 35 -7.99 32.22 26.19
CA GLY A 35 -8.85 32.88 25.19
C GLY A 35 -8.36 32.75 23.74
N GLN A 36 -7.34 31.94 23.49
CA GLN A 36 -6.82 31.72 22.15
C GLN A 36 -7.60 30.63 21.43
N LEU A 37 -7.96 30.90 20.18
CA LEU A 37 -8.49 29.90 19.25
C LEU A 37 -7.41 28.83 18.99
N THR A 38 -7.47 27.73 19.76
CA THR A 38 -6.66 26.54 19.51
C THR A 38 -7.31 25.71 18.42
N GLY A 39 -7.14 26.10 17.15
CA GLY A 39 -7.86 25.43 16.10
C GLY A 39 -7.46 25.82 14.69
N ILE A 40 -6.18 26.14 14.44
CA ILE A 40 -5.65 26.06 13.09
C ILE A 40 -5.47 24.56 12.80
N GLY A 41 -6.30 24.03 11.90
CA GLY A 41 -6.20 22.63 11.48
C GLY A 41 -4.76 22.26 11.09
N ASP A 42 -4.28 21.10 11.49
CA ASP A 42 -2.92 20.65 11.17
C ASP A 42 -2.80 20.31 9.69
N TYR A 43 -2.58 21.34 8.87
CA TYR A 43 -2.35 21.20 7.42
C TYR A 43 -0.99 20.62 7.06
N ARG A 44 -0.13 20.34 8.03
CA ARG A 44 1.22 19.81 7.80
C ARG A 44 1.20 18.57 6.90
N ARG A 45 0.23 17.66 7.08
CA ARG A 45 0.11 16.44 6.25
C ARG A 45 -0.20 16.77 4.79
N ALA A 46 -1.09 17.72 4.54
CA ALA A 46 -1.43 18.16 3.19
C ALA A 46 -0.22 18.84 2.51
N VAL A 47 0.52 19.66 3.24
CA VAL A 47 1.74 20.34 2.72
C VAL A 47 2.84 19.31 2.43
N VAL A 48 3.08 18.35 3.33
CA VAL A 48 4.04 17.25 3.11
C VAL A 48 3.65 16.42 1.90
N GLN A 49 2.36 16.11 1.76
CA GLN A 49 1.83 15.36 0.60
C GLN A 49 2.06 16.11 -0.71
N ALA A 50 1.75 17.40 -0.76
CA ALA A 50 1.97 18.25 -1.93
C ALA A 50 3.45 18.34 -2.29
N GLY A 51 4.33 18.56 -1.31
CA GLY A 51 5.78 18.58 -1.50
C GLY A 51 6.35 17.27 -2.00
N ALA A 52 5.91 16.14 -1.40
CA ALA A 52 6.32 14.80 -1.82
C ALA A 52 5.84 14.48 -3.23
N ALA A 53 4.62 14.90 -3.60
CA ALA A 53 4.10 14.73 -4.95
C ALA A 53 4.90 15.56 -5.97
N ALA A 54 5.23 16.83 -5.66
CA ALA A 54 6.03 17.68 -6.54
C ALA A 54 7.43 17.10 -6.77
N ILE A 55 8.13 16.68 -5.71
CA ILE A 55 9.44 16.02 -5.80
C ILE A 55 9.29 14.68 -6.55
N GLY A 56 8.26 13.90 -6.25
CA GLY A 56 7.99 12.62 -6.89
C GLY A 56 7.77 12.76 -8.39
N ILE A 57 7.03 13.76 -8.84
CA ILE A 57 6.81 14.06 -10.26
C ILE A 57 8.15 14.38 -10.96
N LEU A 58 8.99 15.21 -10.34
CA LEU A 58 10.31 15.50 -10.87
C LEU A 58 11.15 14.23 -11.00
N VAL A 59 11.16 13.38 -9.95
CA VAL A 59 11.86 12.08 -9.97
C VAL A 59 11.29 11.18 -11.06
N ALA A 60 9.96 11.09 -11.23
CA ALA A 60 9.34 10.31 -12.27
C ALA A 60 9.76 10.76 -13.68
N ILE A 61 9.80 12.07 -13.92
CA ILE A 61 10.27 12.65 -15.19
C ILE A 61 11.76 12.35 -15.42
N LEU A 62 12.61 12.48 -14.40
CA LEU A 62 14.04 12.15 -14.52
C LEU A 62 14.22 10.64 -14.82
N LEU A 63 13.53 9.77 -14.08
CA LEU A 63 13.60 8.32 -14.29
C LEU A 63 13.05 7.89 -15.65
N SER A 64 12.06 8.59 -16.20
CA SER A 64 11.52 8.27 -17.52
C SER A 64 12.55 8.42 -18.66
N ASN A 65 13.59 9.25 -18.46
CA ASN A 65 14.68 9.42 -19.40
C ASN A 65 15.82 8.40 -19.26
N ILE A 66 15.82 7.64 -18.17
CA ILE A 66 16.80 6.58 -17.91
C ILE A 66 16.22 5.26 -18.41
N ASP A 67 16.98 4.50 -19.18
CA ASP A 67 16.56 3.17 -19.62
C ASP A 67 16.41 2.24 -18.39
N TYR A 68 15.20 1.68 -18.20
CA TYR A 68 14.91 0.75 -17.10
C TYR A 68 15.85 -0.47 -17.09
N ARG A 69 16.39 -0.88 -18.25
CA ARG A 69 17.38 -1.97 -18.36
C ARG A 69 18.66 -1.64 -17.58
N SER A 70 19.09 -0.38 -17.64
CA SER A 70 20.26 0.10 -16.88
C SER A 70 20.01 0.03 -15.38
N LEU A 71 18.77 0.36 -14.92
CA LEU A 71 18.40 0.25 -13.50
C LEU A 71 18.36 -1.21 -13.04
N VAL A 72 17.90 -2.13 -13.89
CA VAL A 72 17.93 -3.56 -13.60
C VAL A 72 19.36 -4.08 -13.53
N ASN A 73 20.25 -3.63 -14.41
CA ASN A 73 21.64 -4.09 -14.44
C ASN A 73 22.46 -3.71 -13.19
N VAL A 74 22.09 -2.63 -12.50
CA VAL A 74 22.72 -2.25 -11.22
C VAL A 74 22.06 -2.91 -10.01
N TRP A 75 21.41 -4.05 -10.21
CA TRP A 75 20.66 -4.77 -9.15
C TRP A 75 21.47 -5.00 -7.85
N PRO A 76 22.78 -5.32 -7.86
CA PRO A 76 23.49 -5.52 -6.61
C PRO A 76 23.49 -4.26 -5.72
N VAL A 77 23.58 -3.08 -6.35
CA VAL A 77 23.62 -1.80 -5.62
C VAL A 77 22.28 -1.54 -4.94
N HIS A 78 21.17 -1.58 -5.69
CA HIS A 78 19.88 -1.28 -5.07
C HIS A 78 19.40 -2.39 -4.11
N VAL A 79 19.80 -3.65 -4.32
CA VAL A 79 19.53 -4.74 -3.35
C VAL A 79 20.29 -4.49 -2.04
N VAL A 80 21.59 -4.24 -2.10
CA VAL A 80 22.38 -3.95 -0.90
C VAL A 80 21.86 -2.73 -0.16
N LEU A 81 21.53 -1.66 -0.88
CA LEU A 81 20.99 -0.45 -0.26
C LEU A 81 19.63 -0.70 0.40
N THR A 82 18.70 -1.36 -0.29
CA THR A 82 17.34 -1.55 0.24
C THR A 82 17.30 -2.55 1.38
N TRP A 83 17.95 -3.70 1.23
CA TRP A 83 17.99 -4.71 2.30
C TRP A 83 18.92 -4.30 3.45
N GLY A 84 19.95 -3.50 3.18
CA GLY A 84 20.76 -2.86 4.21
C GLY A 84 19.96 -1.91 5.10
N LEU A 85 18.85 -1.34 4.59
CA LEU A 85 17.91 -0.55 5.37
C LEU A 85 16.82 -1.41 6.04
N VAL A 86 16.37 -2.50 5.40
CA VAL A 86 15.31 -3.38 5.92
C VAL A 86 15.81 -4.26 7.06
N LEU A 87 16.98 -4.90 6.90
CA LEU A 87 17.48 -5.89 7.88
C LEU A 87 17.72 -5.33 9.29
N PRO A 88 18.26 -4.11 9.49
CA PRO A 88 18.43 -3.55 10.82
C PRO A 88 17.11 -3.44 11.61
N THR A 89 15.98 -3.16 10.95
CA THR A 89 14.69 -3.02 11.62
C THR A 89 14.10 -4.36 12.13
N LEU A 90 14.68 -5.52 11.73
CA LEU A 90 14.34 -6.82 12.31
C LEU A 90 14.83 -6.97 13.75
N VAL A 91 16.01 -6.41 14.03
CA VAL A 91 16.71 -6.60 15.30
C VAL A 91 16.59 -5.36 16.20
N ILE A 92 16.70 -4.19 15.58
CA ILE A 92 16.69 -2.90 16.28
C ILE A 92 15.25 -2.42 16.38
N ARG A 93 14.74 -2.33 17.62
CA ARG A 93 13.38 -1.90 17.89
C ARG A 93 13.38 -0.61 18.69
N ASN A 94 12.89 0.47 18.09
CA ASN A 94 12.67 1.77 18.73
C ASN A 94 13.92 2.39 19.36
N VAL A 95 15.09 2.19 18.73
CA VAL A 95 16.36 2.75 19.21
C VAL A 95 16.60 4.11 18.56
N THR A 96 16.78 5.14 19.38
CA THR A 96 17.03 6.52 18.94
C THR A 96 18.51 6.87 19.04
N ILE A 97 19.10 7.30 17.92
CA ILE A 97 20.49 7.76 17.80
C ILE A 97 20.46 9.17 17.23
N GLY A 98 20.60 10.18 18.09
CA GLY A 98 20.44 11.58 17.71
C GLY A 98 19.03 11.86 17.16
N PRO A 99 18.87 12.42 15.95
CA PRO A 99 17.56 12.70 15.36
C PRO A 99 16.90 11.45 14.73
N LEU A 100 17.62 10.33 14.60
CA LEU A 100 17.21 9.11 13.91
C LEU A 100 16.71 8.07 14.91
N THR A 101 15.48 7.57 14.71
CA THR A 101 14.95 6.39 15.40
C THR A 101 14.84 5.25 14.40
N ILE A 102 15.48 4.11 14.71
CA ILE A 102 15.46 2.88 13.92
C ILE A 102 14.43 1.93 14.54
N GLY A 103 13.67 1.23 13.71
CA GLY A 103 12.61 0.35 14.19
C GLY A 103 11.50 1.11 14.91
N TYR A 104 11.16 2.32 14.41
CA TYR A 104 10.10 3.12 14.98
C TYR A 104 8.73 2.43 14.77
N ASN A 105 7.96 2.35 15.84
CA ASN A 105 6.58 1.89 15.79
C ASN A 105 5.66 3.09 15.53
N ALA A 106 4.99 3.11 14.38
CA ALA A 106 4.11 4.22 13.98
C ALA A 106 2.70 4.16 14.63
N GLY A 107 2.41 3.13 15.43
CA GLY A 107 1.16 2.94 16.16
C GLY A 107 1.35 1.93 17.28
N ASP A 108 0.32 1.64 18.04
CA ASP A 108 0.35 0.64 19.14
C ASP A 108 0.28 -0.80 18.59
N THR A 109 1.06 -1.09 17.54
CA THR A 109 1.15 -2.41 16.91
C THR A 109 2.56 -2.98 17.08
N ASP A 110 2.73 -4.29 16.86
CA ASP A 110 4.05 -4.94 16.89
C ASP A 110 4.89 -4.69 15.62
N ASN A 111 4.55 -3.67 14.82
CA ASN A 111 5.24 -3.32 13.58
C ASN A 111 6.36 -2.31 13.83
N TYR A 112 7.61 -2.75 13.72
CA TYR A 112 8.83 -1.95 13.93
C TYR A 112 9.57 -1.66 12.61
N SER A 113 8.89 -1.61 11.47
CA SER A 113 9.46 -1.51 10.13
C SER A 113 9.83 -0.09 9.68
N TRP A 114 9.71 0.93 10.53
CA TRP A 114 9.88 2.33 10.17
C TRP A 114 11.19 2.94 10.66
N TYR A 115 11.70 3.91 9.90
CA TYR A 115 12.67 4.89 10.37
C TYR A 115 11.97 6.21 10.62
N LYS A 116 12.35 6.90 11.70
CA LYS A 116 11.88 8.26 11.99
C LYS A 116 13.08 9.19 12.08
N LEU A 117 13.09 10.23 11.26
CA LEU A 117 14.09 11.28 11.26
C LEU A 117 13.40 12.61 11.59
N GLY A 118 13.48 13.04 12.83
CA GLY A 118 12.72 14.20 13.31
C GLY A 118 11.21 14.04 13.11
N GLY A 119 10.64 14.86 12.25
CA GLY A 119 9.20 14.79 11.91
C GLY A 119 8.86 13.97 10.67
N PHE A 120 9.85 13.34 10.02
CA PHE A 120 9.67 12.55 8.81
C PHE A 120 9.78 11.05 9.13
N THR A 121 8.87 10.25 8.62
CA THR A 121 8.90 8.78 8.74
C THR A 121 9.10 8.16 7.36
N PHE A 122 9.92 7.12 7.31
CA PHE A 122 10.26 6.38 6.10
C PHE A 122 10.16 4.88 6.35
N GLN A 123 9.53 4.16 5.44
CA GLN A 123 9.43 2.71 5.50
C GLN A 123 10.34 2.08 4.44
N PRO A 124 11.43 1.41 4.83
CA PRO A 124 12.38 0.82 3.87
C PRO A 124 11.78 -0.23 2.96
N THR A 125 10.75 -0.97 3.43
CA THR A 125 10.08 -2.02 2.66
C THR A 125 9.36 -1.47 1.42
N GLU A 126 8.95 -0.19 1.43
CA GLU A 126 8.41 0.49 0.25
C GLU A 126 9.47 0.66 -0.86
N LEU A 127 10.72 1.00 -0.48
CA LEU A 127 11.84 1.07 -1.42
C LEU A 127 12.28 -0.34 -1.86
N ALA A 128 12.34 -1.28 -0.92
CA ALA A 128 12.70 -2.67 -1.20
C ALA A 128 11.70 -3.34 -2.15
N LYS A 129 10.41 -2.93 -2.15
CA LYS A 129 9.40 -3.37 -3.10
C LYS A 129 9.78 -3.08 -4.56
N ILE A 130 10.32 -1.87 -4.81
CA ILE A 130 10.80 -1.48 -6.14
C ILE A 130 11.99 -2.36 -6.56
N SER A 131 12.96 -2.53 -5.65
CA SER A 131 14.11 -3.42 -5.85
C SER A 131 13.68 -4.86 -6.14
N PHE A 132 12.70 -5.36 -5.38
CA PHE A 132 12.12 -6.69 -5.61
C PHE A 132 11.49 -6.82 -7.00
N ILE A 133 10.67 -5.85 -7.43
CA ILE A 133 10.05 -5.88 -8.76
C ILE A 133 11.13 -5.95 -9.85
N LEU A 134 12.19 -5.13 -9.76
CA LEU A 134 13.28 -5.11 -10.74
C LEU A 134 14.05 -6.42 -10.78
N THR A 135 14.44 -6.97 -9.61
CA THR A 135 15.20 -8.22 -9.52
C THR A 135 14.37 -9.44 -9.88
N PHE A 136 13.10 -9.45 -9.51
CA PHE A 136 12.21 -10.55 -9.85
C PHE A 136 11.86 -10.55 -11.35
N ALA A 137 11.69 -9.36 -11.96
CA ALA A 137 11.54 -9.21 -13.41
C ALA A 137 12.77 -9.73 -14.17
N MET A 138 13.98 -9.40 -13.70
CA MET A 138 15.22 -9.92 -14.26
C MET A 138 15.30 -11.45 -14.12
N HIS A 139 14.97 -11.99 -12.95
CA HIS A 139 14.98 -13.45 -12.72
C HIS A 139 13.99 -14.15 -13.66
N LEU A 140 12.75 -13.66 -13.76
CA LEU A 140 11.74 -14.18 -14.70
C LEU A 140 12.20 -14.13 -16.15
N ASN A 141 12.82 -13.02 -16.55
CA ASN A 141 13.33 -12.85 -17.92
C ASN A 141 14.44 -13.88 -18.25
N ASN A 142 15.29 -14.18 -17.28
CA ASN A 142 16.40 -15.13 -17.44
C ASN A 142 15.93 -16.59 -17.53
N VAL A 143 14.88 -16.96 -16.80
CA VAL A 143 14.38 -18.36 -16.73
C VAL A 143 13.14 -18.59 -17.58
N ARG A 144 12.74 -17.63 -18.41
CA ARG A 144 11.48 -17.66 -19.17
C ARG A 144 11.26 -18.94 -19.97
N SER A 145 12.29 -19.44 -20.66
CA SER A 145 12.22 -20.66 -21.47
C SER A 145 12.00 -21.94 -20.63
N HIS A 146 12.37 -21.90 -19.35
CA HIS A 146 12.33 -23.00 -18.41
C HIS A 146 11.41 -22.73 -17.21
N LEU A 147 10.53 -21.72 -17.29
CA LEU A 147 9.67 -21.23 -16.21
C LEU A 147 8.85 -22.33 -15.54
N ASN A 148 8.36 -23.29 -16.32
CA ASN A 148 7.52 -24.38 -15.83
C ASN A 148 8.33 -25.61 -15.37
N GLU A 149 9.64 -25.55 -15.37
CA GLU A 149 10.49 -26.59 -14.77
C GLU A 149 10.47 -26.46 -13.24
N PRO A 150 10.25 -27.55 -12.48
CA PRO A 150 10.11 -27.47 -11.01
C PRO A 150 11.32 -26.86 -10.32
N LYS A 151 12.54 -27.06 -10.88
CA LYS A 151 13.78 -26.51 -10.33
C LYS A 151 13.83 -24.98 -10.45
N GLU A 152 13.48 -24.43 -11.59
CA GLU A 152 13.50 -22.98 -11.84
C GLU A 152 12.33 -22.31 -11.11
N LEU A 153 11.15 -22.94 -11.12
CA LEU A 153 10.03 -22.50 -10.33
C LEU A 153 10.36 -22.46 -8.82
N GLY A 154 11.06 -23.47 -8.30
CA GLY A 154 11.52 -23.50 -6.90
C GLY A 154 12.44 -22.31 -6.55
N LYS A 155 13.36 -21.91 -7.45
CA LYS A 155 14.22 -20.73 -7.26
C LYS A 155 13.41 -19.43 -7.28
N LEU A 156 12.42 -19.31 -8.18
CA LEU A 156 11.51 -18.16 -8.24
C LEU A 156 10.66 -18.04 -6.97
N LEU A 157 10.12 -19.16 -6.49
CA LEU A 157 9.37 -19.17 -5.24
C LEU A 157 10.26 -18.80 -4.05
N LEU A 158 11.50 -19.28 -3.99
CA LEU A 158 12.46 -18.84 -2.97
C LEU A 158 12.71 -17.33 -3.04
N HIS A 159 12.92 -16.77 -4.25
CA HIS A 159 13.10 -15.32 -4.44
C HIS A 159 11.87 -14.52 -4.00
N LEU A 160 10.64 -15.08 -4.15
CA LEU A 160 9.39 -14.46 -3.72
C LEU A 160 9.19 -14.58 -2.21
N PHE A 161 9.34 -15.78 -1.64
CA PHE A 161 8.97 -16.05 -0.24
C PHE A 161 10.00 -15.56 0.78
N VAL A 162 11.28 -15.40 0.41
CA VAL A 162 12.32 -14.86 1.32
C VAL A 162 11.98 -13.41 1.73
N PRO A 163 11.72 -12.47 0.80
CA PRO A 163 11.26 -11.13 1.17
C PRO A 163 9.96 -11.13 2.00
N ILE A 164 8.97 -11.91 1.58
CA ILE A 164 7.69 -12.04 2.29
C ILE A 164 7.91 -12.48 3.74
N GLY A 165 8.74 -13.51 3.96
CA GLY A 165 9.05 -14.02 5.28
C GLY A 165 9.76 -12.99 6.17
N ILE A 166 10.72 -12.25 5.62
CA ILE A 166 11.43 -11.18 6.33
C ILE A 166 10.46 -10.08 6.77
N ILE A 167 9.58 -9.62 5.86
CA ILE A 167 8.60 -8.56 6.12
C ILE A 167 7.55 -9.04 7.14
N HIS A 168 7.11 -10.29 7.06
CA HIS A 168 6.21 -10.90 8.04
C HIS A 168 6.83 -10.93 9.45
N ILE A 169 8.11 -11.31 9.57
CA ILE A 169 8.85 -11.30 10.86
C ILE A 169 8.96 -9.87 11.45
N GLN A 170 8.94 -8.82 10.61
CA GLN A 170 8.88 -7.42 11.07
C GLN A 170 7.51 -7.02 11.64
N GLY A 171 6.48 -7.87 11.49
CA GLY A 171 5.10 -7.58 11.87
C GLY A 171 4.32 -6.76 10.83
N ASP A 172 4.80 -6.70 9.58
CA ASP A 172 4.16 -5.96 8.48
C ASP A 172 3.44 -6.90 7.51
N ASP A 173 2.39 -7.55 7.99
CA ASP A 173 1.61 -8.51 7.21
C ASP A 173 0.94 -7.87 5.99
N GLY A 174 0.56 -6.61 6.08
CA GLY A 174 -0.03 -5.86 4.98
C GLY A 174 0.92 -5.77 3.78
N THR A 175 2.16 -5.32 4.03
CA THR A 175 3.19 -5.26 3.00
C THR A 175 3.59 -6.65 2.51
N ALA A 176 3.65 -7.67 3.37
CA ALA A 176 3.93 -9.05 2.97
C ALA A 176 2.91 -9.59 1.96
N ILE A 177 1.62 -9.34 2.18
CA ILE A 177 0.54 -9.70 1.25
C ILE A 177 0.71 -8.98 -0.10
N ILE A 178 1.07 -7.69 -0.09
CA ILE A 178 1.32 -6.92 -1.31
C ILE A 178 2.44 -7.55 -2.14
N TYR A 179 3.57 -7.96 -1.51
CA TYR A 179 4.66 -8.66 -2.21
C TYR A 179 4.19 -9.99 -2.83
N GLY A 180 3.33 -10.74 -2.12
CA GLY A 180 2.73 -11.96 -2.65
C GLY A 180 1.92 -11.72 -3.92
N ILE A 181 1.07 -10.69 -3.91
CA ILE A 181 0.23 -10.33 -5.07
C ILE A 181 1.10 -9.82 -6.23
N ILE A 182 2.14 -9.02 -5.96
CA ILE A 182 3.12 -8.59 -6.97
C ILE A 182 3.73 -9.81 -7.65
N GLY A 183 4.25 -10.77 -6.88
CA GLY A 183 4.85 -11.99 -7.40
C GLY A 183 3.87 -12.81 -8.24
N CYS A 184 2.63 -12.97 -7.78
CA CYS A 184 1.57 -13.66 -8.54
C CYS A 184 1.28 -12.96 -9.88
N CYS A 185 1.14 -11.62 -9.89
CA CYS A 185 0.92 -10.86 -11.13
C CYS A 185 2.07 -11.02 -12.11
N MET A 186 3.32 -10.99 -11.62
CA MET A 186 4.51 -11.15 -12.45
C MET A 186 4.65 -12.58 -13.00
N LEU A 187 4.39 -13.60 -12.17
CA LEU A 187 4.40 -15.01 -12.60
C LEU A 187 3.29 -15.28 -13.62
N PHE A 188 2.12 -14.69 -13.44
CA PHE A 188 1.03 -14.77 -14.41
C PHE A 188 1.42 -14.12 -15.75
N ALA A 189 1.99 -12.91 -15.70
CA ALA A 189 2.48 -12.21 -16.90
C ALA A 189 3.60 -12.97 -17.61
N ALA A 190 4.42 -13.74 -16.87
CA ALA A 190 5.46 -14.59 -17.41
C ALA A 190 4.94 -15.87 -18.08
N GLY A 191 3.64 -16.17 -17.95
CA GLY A 191 3.02 -17.37 -18.55
C GLY A 191 3.17 -18.63 -17.71
N LEU A 192 3.19 -18.50 -16.38
CA LEU A 192 3.19 -19.66 -15.49
C LEU A 192 1.96 -20.52 -15.75
N SER A 193 2.17 -21.83 -15.87
CA SER A 193 1.09 -22.80 -16.14
C SER A 193 -0.01 -22.74 -15.04
N TRP A 194 -1.26 -22.71 -15.47
CA TRP A 194 -2.44 -22.72 -14.58
C TRP A 194 -2.43 -23.86 -13.56
N LYS A 195 -1.79 -24.98 -13.88
CA LYS A 195 -1.64 -26.12 -12.95
C LYS A 195 -0.93 -25.71 -11.66
N TYR A 196 0.13 -24.89 -11.77
CA TYR A 196 0.86 -24.41 -10.59
C TYR A 196 0.08 -23.33 -9.83
N ILE A 197 -0.63 -22.47 -10.55
CA ILE A 197 -1.48 -21.42 -9.92
C ILE A 197 -2.59 -22.08 -9.12
N ILE A 198 -3.34 -22.99 -9.74
CA ILE A 198 -4.44 -23.74 -9.06
C ILE A 198 -3.88 -24.58 -7.91
N GLY A 199 -2.74 -25.26 -8.13
CA GLY A 199 -2.07 -26.05 -7.09
C GLY A 199 -1.63 -25.20 -5.90
N ALA A 200 -1.10 -23.99 -6.12
CA ALA A 200 -0.73 -23.08 -5.06
C ALA A 200 -1.94 -22.60 -4.25
N PHE A 201 -3.03 -22.22 -4.90
CA PHE A 201 -4.28 -21.84 -4.22
C PHE A 201 -4.87 -23.01 -3.43
N ALA A 202 -4.88 -24.23 -4.00
CA ALA A 202 -5.37 -25.42 -3.31
C ALA A 202 -4.48 -25.76 -2.09
N ALA A 203 -3.17 -25.66 -2.22
CA ALA A 203 -2.23 -25.88 -1.12
C ALA A 203 -2.40 -24.84 -0.01
N LEU A 204 -2.57 -23.56 -0.37
CA LEU A 204 -2.81 -22.48 0.59
C LEU A 204 -4.14 -22.69 1.34
N ALA A 205 -5.21 -23.05 0.63
CA ALA A 205 -6.50 -23.33 1.23
C ALA A 205 -6.43 -24.56 2.17
N ALA A 206 -5.73 -25.62 1.75
CA ALA A 206 -5.52 -26.80 2.58
C ALA A 206 -4.68 -26.48 3.84
N ALA A 207 -3.62 -25.69 3.68
CA ALA A 207 -2.79 -25.25 4.81
C ALA A 207 -3.58 -24.36 5.79
N ALA A 208 -4.41 -23.44 5.29
CA ALA A 208 -5.29 -22.63 6.12
C ALA A 208 -6.32 -23.48 6.87
N ALA A 209 -6.95 -24.44 6.20
CA ALA A 209 -7.90 -25.38 6.83
C ALA A 209 -7.23 -26.26 7.89
N ALA A 210 -6.02 -26.76 7.60
CA ALA A 210 -5.24 -27.53 8.56
C ALA A 210 -4.80 -26.68 9.76
N ALA A 211 -4.30 -25.46 9.51
CA ALA A 211 -3.94 -24.53 10.57
C ALA A 211 -5.14 -24.23 11.48
N PHE A 212 -6.30 -23.99 10.90
CA PHE A 212 -7.53 -23.79 11.67
C PHE A 212 -7.92 -25.04 12.48
N ALA A 213 -7.88 -26.23 11.87
CA ALA A 213 -8.27 -27.47 12.55
C ALA A 213 -7.33 -27.87 13.70
N PHE A 214 -6.00 -27.69 13.53
CA PHE A 214 -5.01 -28.15 14.53
C PHE A 214 -4.57 -27.09 15.53
N PHE A 215 -4.74 -25.80 15.20
CA PHE A 215 -4.23 -24.70 16.01
C PHE A 215 -5.30 -23.69 16.40
N SER A 216 -6.60 -23.99 16.24
CA SER A 216 -7.71 -23.09 16.56
C SER A 216 -7.60 -22.51 17.96
N ASP A 217 -7.21 -23.31 18.96
CA ASP A 217 -7.05 -22.85 20.36
C ASP A 217 -5.90 -21.86 20.57
N LYS A 218 -4.89 -21.85 19.70
CA LYS A 218 -3.73 -20.95 19.76
C LYS A 218 -3.89 -19.77 18.78
N ILE A 219 -4.36 -20.03 17.56
CA ILE A 219 -4.62 -19.03 16.55
C ILE A 219 -5.79 -18.14 16.98
N GLY A 220 -6.81 -18.71 17.63
CA GLY A 220 -8.00 -18.01 18.09
C GLY A 220 -7.78 -16.99 19.22
N LYS A 221 -6.54 -16.76 19.68
CA LYS A 221 -6.22 -15.82 20.77
C LYS A 221 -5.33 -14.66 20.36
N GLY A 222 -4.91 -14.57 19.08
CA GLY A 222 -4.05 -13.50 18.59
C GLY A 222 -4.84 -12.28 18.09
N TYR A 223 -4.26 -11.08 18.25
CA TYR A 223 -4.85 -9.83 17.75
C TYR A 223 -5.16 -9.87 16.24
N GLN A 224 -4.33 -10.52 15.44
CA GLN A 224 -4.53 -10.73 14.00
C GLN A 224 -5.78 -11.58 13.72
N TRP A 225 -6.01 -12.63 14.52
CA TRP A 225 -7.20 -13.46 14.41
C TRP A 225 -8.48 -12.66 14.69
N TYR A 226 -8.46 -11.82 15.71
CA TYR A 226 -9.63 -11.00 16.03
C TYR A 226 -9.97 -9.98 14.93
N ARG A 227 -8.97 -9.51 14.17
CA ARG A 227 -9.22 -8.67 12.98
C ARG A 227 -9.92 -9.44 11.87
N ILE A 228 -9.55 -10.72 11.64
CA ILE A 228 -10.24 -11.59 10.67
C ILE A 228 -11.66 -11.87 11.16
N LEU A 229 -11.81 -12.21 12.41
CA LEU A 229 -13.10 -12.46 13.04
C LEU A 229 -14.05 -11.26 12.94
N ALA A 230 -13.52 -10.04 13.07
CA ALA A 230 -14.28 -8.79 12.93
C ALA A 230 -14.97 -8.62 11.56
N VAL A 231 -14.47 -9.29 10.52
CA VAL A 231 -15.09 -9.31 9.19
C VAL A 231 -16.10 -10.45 9.08
N ILE A 232 -15.75 -11.64 9.59
CA ILE A 232 -16.59 -12.86 9.45
C ILE A 232 -17.79 -12.83 10.41
N ASP A 233 -17.56 -12.42 11.66
CA ASP A 233 -18.57 -12.39 12.73
C ASP A 233 -18.55 -11.03 13.45
N PRO A 234 -19.01 -9.98 12.79
CA PRO A 234 -18.92 -8.60 13.30
C PRO A 234 -19.71 -8.37 14.59
N ASN A 235 -20.72 -9.18 14.86
CA ASN A 235 -21.58 -9.07 16.03
C ASN A 235 -21.11 -9.98 17.18
N ASN A 236 -20.03 -10.77 16.95
CA ASN A 236 -19.55 -11.78 17.90
C ASN A 236 -20.63 -12.80 18.33
N GLU A 237 -21.44 -13.25 17.38
CA GLU A 237 -22.50 -14.23 17.64
C GLU A 237 -21.92 -15.60 18.07
N THR A 238 -20.71 -15.89 17.60
CA THR A 238 -19.97 -17.12 17.99
C THR A 238 -19.41 -17.07 19.41
N GLY A 239 -19.31 -15.87 20.02
CA GLY A 239 -18.70 -15.68 21.34
C GLY A 239 -17.18 -15.90 21.37
N TRP A 240 -16.51 -15.88 20.22
CA TRP A 240 -15.05 -16.10 20.12
C TRP A 240 -14.21 -14.85 20.47
N ALA A 241 -14.84 -13.69 20.60
CA ALA A 241 -14.13 -12.48 21.00
C ALA A 241 -13.68 -12.58 22.47
N PRO A 242 -12.50 -12.03 22.82
CA PRO A 242 -11.91 -12.21 24.16
C PRO A 242 -12.69 -11.51 25.27
N SER A 243 -13.17 -10.30 24.99
CA SER A 243 -14.02 -9.50 25.86
C SER A 243 -14.75 -8.44 25.04
N GLU A 244 -15.86 -7.94 25.55
CA GLU A 244 -16.65 -6.92 24.86
C GLU A 244 -15.86 -5.62 24.62
N THR A 245 -15.02 -5.22 25.56
CA THR A 245 -14.20 -4.01 25.45
C THR A 245 -13.13 -4.15 24.37
N VAL A 246 -12.41 -5.27 24.35
CA VAL A 246 -11.37 -5.55 23.32
C VAL A 246 -12.03 -5.66 21.96
N TRP A 247 -13.18 -6.34 21.86
CA TRP A 247 -13.94 -6.47 20.63
C TRP A 247 -14.38 -5.12 20.06
N LYS A 248 -14.99 -4.28 20.89
CA LYS A 248 -15.38 -2.92 20.49
C LYS A 248 -14.21 -2.11 19.95
N ASN A 249 -13.03 -2.20 20.54
CA ASN A 249 -11.84 -1.50 20.08
C ASN A 249 -11.38 -1.99 18.69
N ILE A 250 -11.45 -3.31 18.44
CA ILE A 250 -11.02 -3.90 17.16
C ILE A 250 -11.95 -3.48 16.03
N ILE A 251 -13.27 -3.53 16.24
CA ILE A 251 -14.26 -3.19 15.21
C ILE A 251 -14.49 -1.68 15.05
N TYR A 252 -14.12 -0.89 16.06
CA TYR A 252 -14.45 0.54 16.15
C TYR A 252 -14.03 1.33 14.90
N GLN A 253 -12.81 1.14 14.46
CA GLN A 253 -12.26 1.89 13.32
C GLN A 253 -13.04 1.59 12.04
N GLN A 254 -13.33 0.31 11.75
CA GLN A 254 -14.10 -0.08 10.57
C GLN A 254 -15.55 0.38 10.64
N GLN A 255 -16.20 0.24 11.80
CA GLN A 255 -17.58 0.73 11.97
C GLN A 255 -17.67 2.24 11.75
N ARG A 256 -16.71 3.01 12.30
CA ARG A 256 -16.67 4.46 12.08
C ARG A 256 -16.44 4.82 10.60
N GLY A 257 -15.58 4.04 9.91
CA GLY A 257 -15.34 4.18 8.47
C GLY A 257 -16.61 3.93 7.65
N GLU A 258 -17.32 2.84 7.95
CA GLU A 258 -18.58 2.48 7.29
C GLU A 258 -19.67 3.54 7.49
N ILE A 259 -19.85 4.01 8.73
CA ILE A 259 -20.78 5.11 9.06
C ILE A 259 -20.39 6.38 8.30
N ALA A 260 -19.10 6.72 8.22
CA ALA A 260 -18.63 7.89 7.50
C ALA A 260 -18.97 7.82 6.01
N ILE A 261 -18.70 6.68 5.35
CA ILE A 261 -19.05 6.46 3.94
C ILE A 261 -20.57 6.57 3.74
N GLY A 262 -21.35 5.84 4.55
CA GLY A 262 -22.82 5.81 4.44
C GLY A 262 -23.46 7.17 4.65
N SER A 263 -22.90 7.98 5.57
CA SER A 263 -23.41 9.33 5.88
C SER A 263 -23.21 10.33 4.73
N GLY A 264 -22.28 10.07 3.80
CA GLY A 264 -22.04 10.94 2.66
C GLY A 264 -23.12 10.86 1.57
N GLY A 265 -23.92 9.79 1.54
CA GLY A 265 -24.94 9.62 0.51
C GLY A 265 -24.37 9.66 -0.91
N ILE A 266 -25.11 10.24 -1.86
CA ILE A 266 -24.71 10.27 -3.27
C ILE A 266 -23.62 11.33 -3.53
N PHE A 267 -23.77 12.54 -3.02
CA PHE A 267 -22.92 13.70 -3.36
C PHE A 267 -22.01 14.17 -2.23
N GLY A 268 -22.09 13.55 -1.07
CA GLY A 268 -21.26 13.88 0.10
C GLY A 268 -21.79 15.06 0.91
N ASN A 269 -21.17 15.24 2.07
CA ASN A 269 -21.46 16.34 3.01
C ASN A 269 -20.64 17.62 2.71
N GLY A 270 -19.79 17.59 1.67
CA GLY A 270 -18.87 18.66 1.30
C GLY A 270 -17.52 18.58 2.00
N PHE A 271 -16.45 18.98 1.29
CA PHE A 271 -15.08 18.90 1.80
C PHE A 271 -14.85 19.83 3.01
N PHE A 272 -15.34 21.03 3.00
CA PHE A 272 -15.12 22.04 4.05
C PHE A 272 -16.39 22.39 4.84
N GLY A 273 -17.56 21.90 4.42
CA GLY A 273 -18.87 22.08 5.05
C GLY A 273 -19.44 20.77 5.59
N GLY A 274 -20.68 20.83 6.12
CA GLY A 274 -21.46 19.65 6.46
C GLY A 274 -21.07 18.92 7.76
N ARG A 275 -21.78 17.81 8.01
CA ARG A 275 -21.54 16.94 9.17
C ARG A 275 -20.33 16.06 8.97
N TYR A 276 -19.55 15.92 10.02
CA TYR A 276 -18.34 15.11 10.03
C TYR A 276 -18.47 13.94 11.01
N TYR A 277 -18.04 12.78 10.57
CA TYR A 277 -17.90 11.60 11.41
C TYR A 277 -16.42 11.30 11.63
N SER A 278 -15.98 11.38 12.89
CA SER A 278 -14.59 11.10 13.23
C SER A 278 -14.26 9.63 13.00
N VAL A 279 -13.28 9.38 12.16
CA VAL A 279 -12.73 8.05 11.87
C VAL A 279 -11.26 8.07 12.32
N PRO A 280 -10.83 7.16 13.19
CA PRO A 280 -9.41 7.05 13.53
C PRO A 280 -8.56 6.80 12.28
N ASN A 281 -7.40 7.45 12.21
CA ASN A 281 -6.49 7.36 11.05
C ASN A 281 -7.12 7.67 9.67
N ALA A 282 -8.19 8.48 9.62
CA ALA A 282 -8.85 8.85 8.36
C ALA A 282 -7.90 9.50 7.34
N HIS A 283 -6.79 10.09 7.77
CA HIS A 283 -5.79 10.67 6.88
C HIS A 283 -4.84 9.64 6.26
N ASN A 284 -4.79 8.43 6.79
CA ASN A 284 -3.89 7.36 6.36
C ASN A 284 -4.71 6.20 5.77
N ASP A 285 -4.94 5.14 6.51
CA ASP A 285 -5.54 3.90 6.02
C ASP A 285 -7.04 4.02 5.71
N PHE A 286 -7.72 5.00 6.32
CA PHE A 286 -9.16 5.26 6.15
C PHE A 286 -9.47 6.54 5.36
N ILE A 287 -8.54 6.99 4.51
CA ILE A 287 -8.78 8.18 3.67
C ILE A 287 -9.95 7.97 2.69
N PHE A 288 -10.19 6.73 2.24
CA PHE A 288 -11.33 6.41 1.40
C PHE A 288 -12.67 6.65 2.11
N SER A 289 -12.75 6.33 3.40
CA SER A 289 -13.93 6.64 4.23
C SER A 289 -14.15 8.14 4.39
N TRP A 290 -13.06 8.94 4.51
CA TRP A 290 -13.15 10.39 4.52
C TRP A 290 -13.69 10.92 3.19
N ILE A 291 -13.18 10.44 2.06
CA ILE A 291 -13.65 10.84 0.72
C ILE A 291 -15.13 10.47 0.55
N GLY A 292 -15.53 9.27 1.01
CA GLY A 292 -16.92 8.85 0.99
C GLY A 292 -17.84 9.76 1.80
N ASN A 293 -17.40 10.23 2.97
CA ASN A 293 -18.14 11.22 3.76
C ASN A 293 -18.21 12.58 3.07
N ALA A 294 -17.07 13.08 2.54
CA ALA A 294 -16.96 14.44 2.00
C ALA A 294 -17.56 14.58 0.59
N ALA A 295 -17.34 13.60 -0.29
CA ALA A 295 -17.70 13.63 -1.71
C ALA A 295 -18.76 12.58 -2.10
N GLY A 296 -19.21 11.75 -1.16
CA GLY A 296 -20.24 10.75 -1.36
C GLY A 296 -19.85 9.62 -2.31
N PHE A 297 -20.88 8.89 -2.75
CA PHE A 297 -20.71 7.77 -3.68
C PHE A 297 -20.06 8.20 -5.00
N VAL A 298 -20.45 9.36 -5.54
CA VAL A 298 -19.88 9.91 -6.78
C VAL A 298 -18.38 10.17 -6.62
N GLY A 299 -17.95 10.77 -5.51
CA GLY A 299 -16.53 11.00 -5.22
C GLY A 299 -15.74 9.70 -5.12
N CYS A 300 -16.28 8.67 -4.45
CA CYS A 300 -15.68 7.35 -4.39
C CYS A 300 -15.53 6.74 -5.80
N CYS A 301 -16.56 6.82 -6.64
CA CYS A 301 -16.49 6.31 -8.02
C CYS A 301 -15.44 7.04 -8.85
N VAL A 302 -15.31 8.36 -8.71
CA VAL A 302 -14.28 9.15 -9.42
C VAL A 302 -12.88 8.70 -8.98
N VAL A 303 -12.64 8.58 -7.68
CA VAL A 303 -11.35 8.10 -7.14
C VAL A 303 -11.02 6.71 -7.67
N LEU A 304 -11.94 5.76 -7.56
CA LEU A 304 -11.74 4.40 -8.05
C LEU A 304 -11.55 4.35 -9.56
N GLY A 305 -12.32 5.14 -10.32
CA GLY A 305 -12.20 5.24 -11.78
C GLY A 305 -10.82 5.74 -12.22
N VAL A 306 -10.28 6.76 -11.55
CA VAL A 306 -8.92 7.29 -11.84
C VAL A 306 -7.86 6.27 -11.46
N LEU A 307 -7.94 5.64 -10.29
CA LEU A 307 -7.01 4.62 -9.87
C LEU A 307 -7.04 3.39 -10.80
N LEU A 308 -8.22 2.96 -11.22
CA LEU A 308 -8.39 1.88 -12.20
C LEU A 308 -7.77 2.26 -13.56
N ALA A 309 -7.94 3.50 -14.00
CA ALA A 309 -7.32 3.99 -15.23
C ALA A 309 -5.78 3.98 -15.14
N ILE A 310 -5.19 4.31 -13.99
CA ILE A 310 -3.75 4.19 -13.73
C ILE A 310 -3.30 2.73 -13.85
N ILE A 311 -4.00 1.78 -13.22
CA ILE A 311 -3.70 0.35 -13.29
C ILE A 311 -3.77 -0.15 -14.74
N ILE A 312 -4.87 0.14 -15.43
CA ILE A 312 -5.07 -0.28 -16.84
C ILE A 312 -3.95 0.25 -17.73
N LYS A 313 -3.57 1.53 -17.57
CA LYS A 313 -2.47 2.13 -18.33
C LYS A 313 -1.12 1.49 -18.00
N THR A 314 -0.88 1.13 -16.74
CA THR A 314 0.34 0.41 -16.33
C THR A 314 0.43 -0.95 -17.01
N PHE A 315 -0.63 -1.77 -16.94
CA PHE A 315 -0.65 -3.07 -17.62
C PHE A 315 -0.60 -2.94 -19.16
N ALA A 316 -1.32 -1.96 -19.73
CA ALA A 316 -1.27 -1.71 -21.18
C ALA A 316 0.14 -1.31 -21.64
N THR A 317 0.88 -0.50 -20.87
CA THR A 317 2.28 -0.19 -21.17
C THR A 317 3.13 -1.45 -21.18
N GLY A 318 2.96 -2.34 -20.20
CA GLY A 318 3.65 -3.63 -20.16
C GLY A 318 3.27 -4.56 -21.31
N ALA A 319 1.98 -4.63 -21.66
CA ALA A 319 1.51 -5.46 -22.78
C ALA A 319 2.03 -4.97 -24.14
N CYS A 320 2.26 -3.67 -24.29
CA CYS A 320 2.85 -3.07 -25.49
C CYS A 320 4.38 -3.01 -25.46
N SER A 321 5.03 -3.55 -24.40
CA SER A 321 6.49 -3.56 -24.31
C SER A 321 7.12 -4.52 -25.31
N GLU A 322 8.16 -4.07 -26.01
CA GLU A 322 8.88 -4.90 -27.00
C GLU A 322 9.65 -6.05 -26.33
N ASP A 323 10.12 -5.85 -25.11
CA ASP A 323 10.78 -6.89 -24.34
C ASP A 323 9.96 -7.33 -23.13
N MET A 324 10.19 -8.57 -22.71
CA MET A 324 9.47 -9.16 -21.59
C MET A 324 9.89 -8.56 -20.25
N LEU A 325 11.11 -8.01 -20.15
CA LEU A 325 11.59 -7.38 -18.93
C LEU A 325 10.73 -6.18 -18.56
N GLY A 326 10.45 -5.30 -19.54
CA GLY A 326 9.55 -4.16 -19.36
C GLY A 326 8.12 -4.59 -19.05
N SER A 327 7.64 -5.66 -19.70
CA SER A 327 6.33 -6.26 -19.42
C SER A 327 6.23 -6.73 -17.95
N PHE A 328 7.25 -7.44 -17.45
CA PHE A 328 7.28 -7.94 -16.07
C PHE A 328 7.37 -6.80 -15.04
N ILE A 329 8.16 -5.75 -15.30
CA ILE A 329 8.24 -4.57 -14.44
C ILE A 329 6.85 -3.91 -14.34
N CYS A 330 6.19 -3.67 -15.46
CA CYS A 330 4.84 -3.10 -15.48
C CYS A 330 3.81 -4.02 -14.79
N ALA A 331 3.92 -5.34 -14.96
CA ALA A 331 3.07 -6.30 -14.27
C ALA A 331 3.26 -6.24 -12.75
N GLY A 332 4.50 -6.12 -12.27
CA GLY A 332 4.81 -5.96 -10.85
C GLY A 332 4.27 -4.66 -10.26
N ILE A 333 4.47 -3.53 -10.94
CA ILE A 333 3.99 -2.21 -10.50
C ILE A 333 2.46 -2.15 -10.55
N GLY A 334 1.84 -2.64 -11.64
CA GLY A 334 0.39 -2.72 -11.77
C GLY A 334 -0.23 -3.62 -10.70
N GLY A 335 0.42 -4.76 -10.41
CA GLY A 335 0.06 -5.67 -9.32
C GLY A 335 0.14 -5.01 -7.95
N ALA A 336 1.18 -4.21 -7.68
CA ALA A 336 1.32 -3.45 -6.44
C ALA A 336 0.17 -2.44 -6.26
N PHE A 337 -0.12 -1.63 -7.28
CA PHE A 337 -1.21 -0.65 -7.24
C PHE A 337 -2.57 -1.34 -7.06
N MET A 338 -2.84 -2.39 -7.84
CA MET A 338 -4.07 -3.18 -7.74
C MET A 338 -4.25 -3.75 -6.33
N ALA A 339 -3.22 -4.38 -5.77
CA ALA A 339 -3.25 -4.97 -4.45
C ALA A 339 -3.54 -3.94 -3.35
N GLN A 340 -2.81 -2.80 -3.36
CA GLN A 340 -2.99 -1.74 -2.38
C GLN A 340 -4.41 -1.14 -2.44
N ILE A 341 -4.94 -0.90 -3.64
CA ILE A 341 -6.30 -0.34 -3.82
C ILE A 341 -7.35 -1.35 -3.33
N PHE A 342 -7.24 -2.62 -3.77
CA PHE A 342 -8.18 -3.66 -3.39
C PHE A 342 -8.22 -3.87 -1.88
N VAL A 343 -7.07 -3.97 -1.25
CA VAL A 343 -6.96 -4.18 0.19
C VAL A 343 -7.45 -2.95 0.97
N ASN A 344 -7.03 -1.73 0.58
CA ASN A 344 -7.45 -0.51 1.28
C ASN A 344 -8.96 -0.28 1.18
N VAL A 345 -9.52 -0.35 -0.02
CA VAL A 345 -10.97 -0.18 -0.22
C VAL A 345 -11.74 -1.31 0.47
N GLY A 346 -11.27 -2.54 0.36
CA GLY A 346 -11.88 -3.69 1.02
C GLY A 346 -11.96 -3.56 2.54
N MET A 347 -10.89 -3.06 3.19
CA MET A 347 -10.95 -2.83 4.64
C MET A 347 -11.80 -1.62 5.04
N ASN A 348 -11.86 -0.55 4.21
CA ASN A 348 -12.76 0.58 4.42
C ASN A 348 -14.23 0.20 4.29
N LEU A 349 -14.55 -0.76 3.40
CA LEU A 349 -15.90 -1.30 3.20
C LEU A 349 -16.21 -2.50 4.11
N ARG A 350 -15.31 -2.83 5.05
CA ARG A 350 -15.44 -3.97 5.96
C ARG A 350 -15.55 -5.34 5.27
N LEU A 351 -15.03 -5.45 4.05
CA LEU A 351 -14.92 -6.71 3.31
C LEU A 351 -13.62 -7.46 3.62
N LEU A 352 -12.61 -6.74 4.11
CA LEU A 352 -11.30 -7.27 4.51
C LEU A 352 -10.92 -6.79 5.91
N PRO A 353 -10.06 -7.54 6.62
CA PRO A 353 -9.57 -7.12 7.92
C PRO A 353 -8.67 -5.87 7.80
N VAL A 354 -8.57 -5.09 8.89
CA VAL A 354 -7.68 -3.93 8.95
C VAL A 354 -6.23 -4.42 9.02
N ILE A 355 -5.44 -4.18 8.00
CA ILE A 355 -4.02 -4.58 7.92
C ILE A 355 -3.07 -3.42 7.65
N GLY A 356 -3.57 -2.17 7.72
CA GLY A 356 -2.72 -0.97 7.65
C GLY A 356 -2.17 -0.65 6.28
N VAL A 357 -2.85 -1.01 5.19
CA VAL A 357 -2.41 -0.72 3.81
C VAL A 357 -2.95 0.62 3.36
N THR A 358 -2.07 1.47 2.83
CA THR A 358 -2.40 2.81 2.34
C THR A 358 -3.04 2.79 0.95
N LEU A 359 -3.94 3.75 0.66
CA LEU A 359 -4.49 3.96 -0.67
C LEU A 359 -3.49 4.74 -1.54
N PRO A 360 -3.02 4.18 -2.68
CA PRO A 360 -2.04 4.83 -3.52
C PRO A 360 -2.43 6.26 -3.92
N PHE A 361 -1.49 7.18 -3.81
CA PHE A 361 -1.61 8.64 -4.05
C PHE A 361 -2.47 9.40 -3.05
N TYR A 362 -3.47 8.80 -2.40
CA TYR A 362 -4.46 9.48 -1.56
C TYR A 362 -4.09 9.51 -0.08
N SER A 363 -3.57 8.40 0.47
CA SER A 363 -3.17 8.34 1.88
C SER A 363 -2.02 9.29 2.20
N ALA A 364 -2.05 9.90 3.38
CA ALA A 364 -0.98 10.73 3.86
C ALA A 364 0.30 9.91 4.08
N GLY A 365 1.38 10.27 3.39
CA GLY A 365 2.66 9.59 3.52
C GLY A 365 3.67 10.11 2.53
N GLY A 366 4.52 11.05 2.94
CA GLY A 366 5.49 11.67 2.04
C GLY A 366 6.44 10.66 1.39
N SER A 367 6.96 9.68 2.14
CA SER A 367 7.83 8.62 1.59
C SER A 367 7.07 7.68 0.67
N SER A 368 5.86 7.25 1.03
CA SER A 368 5.01 6.39 0.20
C SER A 368 4.71 7.03 -1.15
N VAL A 369 4.33 8.31 -1.16
CA VAL A 369 4.04 9.04 -2.40
C VAL A 369 5.27 9.14 -3.28
N LEU A 370 6.45 9.40 -2.70
CA LEU A 370 7.70 9.42 -3.46
C LEU A 370 7.98 8.06 -4.12
N MET A 371 7.79 6.94 -3.38
CA MET A 371 7.98 5.59 -3.93
C MET A 371 6.97 5.26 -5.04
N LEU A 372 5.71 5.71 -4.91
CA LEU A 372 4.71 5.58 -5.96
C LEU A 372 5.14 6.31 -7.24
N TYR A 373 5.69 7.53 -7.13
CA TYR A 373 6.19 8.26 -8.29
C TYR A 373 7.48 7.66 -8.89
N ILE A 374 8.32 6.99 -8.11
CA ILE A 374 9.41 6.18 -8.66
C ILE A 374 8.84 5.03 -9.52
N CYS A 375 7.80 4.33 -9.04
CA CYS A 375 7.10 3.33 -9.84
C CYS A 375 6.49 3.91 -11.13
N VAL A 376 5.87 5.10 -11.04
CA VAL A 376 5.35 5.84 -12.20
C VAL A 376 6.48 6.14 -13.19
N GLY A 377 7.64 6.61 -12.71
CA GLY A 377 8.82 6.89 -13.52
C GLY A 377 9.34 5.65 -14.24
N LEU A 378 9.36 4.48 -13.58
CA LEU A 378 9.73 3.21 -14.20
C LEU A 378 8.76 2.80 -15.33
N VAL A 379 7.44 2.94 -15.11
CA VAL A 379 6.43 2.67 -16.16
C VAL A 379 6.62 3.62 -17.34
N LEU A 380 6.88 4.90 -17.08
CA LEU A 380 7.18 5.89 -18.12
C LEU A 380 8.50 5.55 -18.84
N SER A 381 9.53 5.07 -18.12
CA SER A 381 10.79 4.60 -18.74
C SER A 381 10.52 3.45 -19.70
N VAL A 382 9.74 2.44 -19.30
CA VAL A 382 9.35 1.34 -20.19
C VAL A 382 8.63 1.89 -21.42
N TYR A 383 7.69 2.81 -21.26
CA TYR A 383 6.97 3.42 -22.37
C TYR A 383 7.88 4.21 -23.31
N MET A 384 8.75 5.06 -22.76
CA MET A 384 9.63 5.94 -23.55
C MET A 384 10.68 5.17 -24.35
N HIS A 385 11.25 4.10 -23.78
CA HIS A 385 12.32 3.35 -24.44
C HIS A 385 11.79 2.29 -25.43
N ASN A 386 10.49 1.98 -25.41
CA ASN A 386 9.85 1.22 -26.48
C ASN A 386 9.60 2.05 -27.75
N THR A 387 9.18 3.31 -27.60
CA THR A 387 8.81 4.14 -28.75
C THR A 387 10.02 4.68 -29.52
N LYS A 388 11.21 4.72 -28.91
CA LYS A 388 12.44 5.17 -29.60
C LYS A 388 12.86 4.27 -30.77
N LYS A 389 12.47 3.00 -30.78
CA LYS A 389 12.75 2.08 -31.89
C LYS A 389 11.77 2.20 -33.06
N LEU A 390 10.63 2.87 -32.88
CA LEU A 390 9.69 3.13 -33.98
C LEU A 390 10.16 4.24 -34.93
N PHE A 391 11.19 5.02 -34.53
CA PHE A 391 11.71 6.17 -35.28
C PHE A 391 13.24 6.13 -35.47
N GLY A 392 13.90 5.02 -35.11
CA GLY A 392 15.34 4.79 -35.25
C GLY A 392 15.70 3.83 -36.38
#